data_2f2fd5f544ffc1190f0d5fef709e9b9f
#
_entry.id   2f2fd5f544ffc1190f0d5fef709e9b9f
#
_cell.length_a   1.000
_cell.length_b   1.000
_cell.length_c   1.000
_cell.angle_alpha   90.00
_cell.angle_beta   90.00
_cell.angle_gamma   90.00
#
_symmetry.space_group_name_H-M   'P 1'
#
loop_
_entity.id
_entity.type
_entity.pdbx_description
1 polymer ?
#
loop_
_entity_poly.entity_id
_entity_poly.type
_entity_poly.pdbx_seq_one_letter_code
_entity_poly.pdbx_strand_id
1 'polypeptide(L)'
;MGIRRRRLSLLAFALLGLAACSKPYVAPVLPSPYREQIDAPYDAVWRALVRALALENIQIGAIARDSGVIASEAVPTTIGLYANCGRFGDTQVEGDVQVAYTIFVQAVSETRTAVQVNTRMRSENYARGSGKARPRPPLACASTGRWEANLLDTVRALLRQ
;
A
#
# COMPACT_ATOMS: atom_id res chain seq x y z
N MET A 1 15.41 -28.90 58.55
CA MET A 1 15.62 -29.16 57.11
C MET A 1 14.37 -28.79 56.26
N GLY A 2 13.79 -27.63 56.47
CA GLY A 2 12.49 -27.23 55.87
C GLY A 2 12.44 -25.85 55.20
N ILE A 3 13.46 -25.03 55.29
CA ILE A 3 13.39 -23.61 54.87
C ILE A 3 13.87 -23.37 53.41
N ARG A 4 14.65 -24.28 52.86
CA ARG A 4 15.19 -24.12 51.48
C ARG A 4 14.17 -24.41 50.38
N ARG A 5 13.17 -25.27 50.62
CA ARG A 5 12.18 -25.63 49.56
C ARG A 5 11.11 -24.56 49.31
N ARG A 6 10.78 -23.72 50.28
CA ARG A 6 9.78 -22.63 50.11
C ARG A 6 10.31 -21.44 49.28
N ARG A 7 11.62 -21.15 49.28
CA ARG A 7 12.21 -20.06 48.51
C ARG A 7 12.35 -20.37 47.00
N LEU A 8 12.48 -21.67 46.63
CA LEU A 8 12.53 -22.04 45.22
C LEU A 8 11.16 -21.94 44.51
N SER A 9 10.07 -22.22 45.24
CA SER A 9 8.72 -22.13 44.66
C SER A 9 8.26 -20.69 44.41
N LEU A 10 8.73 -19.72 45.22
CA LEU A 10 8.43 -18.31 45.03
C LEU A 10 9.18 -17.68 43.83
N LEU A 11 10.40 -18.16 43.52
CA LEU A 11 11.17 -17.72 42.35
C LEU A 11 10.61 -18.28 41.04
N ALA A 12 10.02 -19.48 41.05
CA ALA A 12 9.38 -20.06 39.86
C ALA A 12 8.07 -19.34 39.46
N PHE A 13 7.34 -18.80 40.43
CA PHE A 13 6.10 -18.04 40.17
C PHE A 13 6.36 -16.62 39.65
N ALA A 14 7.49 -15.99 39.98
CA ALA A 14 7.86 -14.66 39.49
C ALA A 14 8.30 -14.66 38.03
N LEU A 15 8.69 -15.78 37.45
CA LEU A 15 9.12 -15.89 36.06
C LEU A 15 7.98 -16.07 35.04
N LEU A 16 6.77 -16.44 35.49
CA LEU A 16 5.61 -16.60 34.59
C LEU A 16 4.84 -15.29 34.34
N GLY A 17 5.18 -14.21 35.01
CA GLY A 17 4.44 -12.92 34.92
C GLY A 17 4.87 -11.98 33.80
N LEU A 18 5.89 -12.32 32.99
CA LEU A 18 6.45 -11.47 31.93
C LEU A 18 6.00 -11.88 30.52
N ALA A 19 4.85 -12.54 30.39
CA ALA A 19 4.18 -12.58 29.07
C ALA A 19 3.77 -11.15 28.71
N ALA A 20 4.71 -10.41 28.11
CA ALA A 20 4.45 -9.08 27.57
C ALA A 20 3.23 -9.21 26.63
N CYS A 21 2.10 -8.64 27.04
CA CYS A 21 0.89 -8.53 26.19
C CYS A 21 1.23 -7.69 24.96
N SER A 22 1.86 -8.29 23.96
CA SER A 22 2.03 -7.65 22.66
C SER A 22 0.66 -7.61 22.01
N LYS A 23 0.15 -6.40 21.76
CA LYS A 23 -1.12 -6.22 21.05
C LYS A 23 -1.05 -6.94 19.69
N PRO A 24 -2.04 -7.77 19.33
CA PRO A 24 -2.03 -8.52 18.10
C PRO A 24 -2.07 -7.58 16.90
N TYR A 25 -1.35 -7.96 15.84
CA TYR A 25 -1.43 -7.25 14.56
C TYR A 25 -2.69 -7.70 13.80
N VAL A 26 -3.45 -6.72 13.31
CA VAL A 26 -4.58 -6.93 12.42
C VAL A 26 -4.22 -6.36 11.06
N ALA A 27 -4.08 -7.24 10.07
CA ALA A 27 -3.78 -6.85 8.71
C ALA A 27 -4.95 -6.11 8.05
N PRO A 28 -4.70 -5.18 7.12
CA PRO A 28 -5.76 -4.56 6.34
C PRO A 28 -6.37 -5.58 5.35
N VAL A 29 -7.62 -5.38 4.98
CA VAL A 29 -8.22 -6.09 3.85
C VAL A 29 -7.64 -5.48 2.57
N LEU A 30 -7.03 -6.32 1.72
CA LEU A 30 -6.50 -5.86 0.45
C LEU A 30 -7.66 -5.62 -0.52
N PRO A 31 -7.78 -4.43 -1.12
CA PRO A 31 -8.83 -4.13 -2.07
C PRO A 31 -8.63 -4.90 -3.37
N SER A 32 -9.70 -5.07 -4.12
CA SER A 32 -9.61 -5.47 -5.54
C SER A 32 -8.88 -4.39 -6.34
N PRO A 33 -8.24 -4.74 -7.48
CA PRO A 33 -7.66 -3.76 -8.37
C PRO A 33 -8.65 -2.66 -8.73
N TYR A 34 -8.18 -1.41 -8.74
CA TYR A 34 -9.01 -0.28 -9.15
C TYR A 34 -9.24 -0.37 -10.67
N ARG A 35 -10.50 -0.34 -11.09
CA ARG A 35 -10.87 -0.48 -12.50
C ARG A 35 -11.86 0.60 -12.90
N GLU A 36 -11.64 1.16 -14.09
CA GLU A 36 -12.54 2.14 -14.67
C GLU A 36 -12.57 2.04 -16.19
N GLN A 37 -13.70 2.45 -16.78
CA GLN A 37 -13.85 2.64 -18.22
C GLN A 37 -13.84 4.13 -18.54
N ILE A 38 -13.06 4.51 -19.53
CA ILE A 38 -12.93 5.88 -20.02
C ILE A 38 -13.49 5.92 -21.44
N ASP A 39 -14.41 6.85 -21.70
CA ASP A 39 -15.02 7.06 -23.01
C ASP A 39 -14.06 7.84 -23.93
N ALA A 40 -12.99 7.17 -24.32
CA ALA A 40 -11.98 7.66 -25.25
C ALA A 40 -11.24 6.47 -25.91
N PRO A 41 -10.71 6.65 -27.13
CA PRO A 41 -9.90 5.64 -27.82
C PRO A 41 -8.63 5.28 -27.03
N TYR A 42 -8.18 4.04 -27.19
CA TYR A 42 -6.97 3.51 -26.54
C TYR A 42 -5.76 4.45 -26.63
N ASP A 43 -5.46 4.93 -27.82
CA ASP A 43 -4.29 5.79 -28.04
C ASP A 43 -4.36 7.14 -27.32
N ALA A 44 -5.55 7.68 -27.19
CA ALA A 44 -5.76 8.92 -26.43
C ALA A 44 -5.57 8.68 -24.94
N VAL A 45 -6.18 7.63 -24.39
CA VAL A 45 -6.03 7.23 -22.98
C VAL A 45 -4.59 6.88 -22.66
N TRP A 46 -3.91 6.13 -23.52
CA TRP A 46 -2.50 5.77 -23.34
C TRP A 46 -1.59 7.00 -23.21
N ARG A 47 -1.71 7.95 -24.14
CA ARG A 47 -0.93 9.20 -24.10
C ARG A 47 -1.26 10.02 -22.85
N ALA A 48 -2.53 10.11 -22.48
CA ALA A 48 -2.96 10.84 -21.28
C ALA A 48 -2.39 10.20 -20.00
N LEU A 49 -2.39 8.87 -19.90
CA LEU A 49 -1.80 8.13 -18.77
C LEU A 49 -0.30 8.39 -18.63
N VAL A 50 0.46 8.28 -19.71
CA VAL A 50 1.91 8.54 -19.68
C VAL A 50 2.20 9.97 -19.24
N ARG A 51 1.41 10.95 -19.73
CA ARG A 51 1.54 12.35 -19.31
C ARG A 51 1.14 12.55 -17.84
N ALA A 52 0.06 11.93 -17.39
CA ALA A 52 -0.39 12.02 -16.00
C ALA A 52 0.68 11.47 -15.03
N LEU A 53 1.26 10.31 -15.32
CA LEU A 53 2.35 9.75 -14.53
C LEU A 53 3.58 10.67 -14.48
N ALA A 54 3.92 11.28 -15.61
CA ALA A 54 5.03 12.24 -15.66
C ALA A 54 4.73 13.52 -14.84
N LEU A 55 3.49 14.03 -14.87
CA LEU A 55 3.06 15.18 -14.07
C LEU A 55 3.11 14.89 -12.56
N GLU A 56 2.82 13.67 -12.16
CA GLU A 56 2.91 13.21 -10.76
C GLU A 56 4.34 12.79 -10.37
N ASN A 57 5.32 12.96 -11.25
CA ASN A 57 6.72 12.56 -11.04
C ASN A 57 6.88 11.07 -10.70
N ILE A 58 6.01 10.22 -11.25
CA ILE A 58 6.10 8.77 -11.10
C ILE A 58 7.10 8.21 -12.11
N GLN A 59 8.16 7.59 -11.61
CA GLN A 59 9.16 6.94 -12.46
C GLN A 59 8.63 5.66 -13.07
N ILE A 60 8.70 5.55 -14.40
CA ILE A 60 8.27 4.37 -15.14
C ILE A 60 9.46 3.42 -15.26
N GLY A 61 9.35 2.24 -14.64
CA GLY A 61 10.36 1.18 -14.72
C GLY A 61 10.20 0.31 -15.98
N ALA A 62 8.95 0.11 -16.43
CA ALA A 62 8.66 -0.62 -17.67
C ALA A 62 7.41 -0.08 -18.35
N ILE A 63 7.45 -0.04 -19.68
CA ILE A 63 6.33 0.38 -20.51
C ILE A 63 6.25 -0.51 -21.76
N ALA A 64 5.09 -1.10 -22.00
CA ALA A 64 4.83 -1.98 -23.13
C ALA A 64 3.47 -1.66 -23.74
N ARG A 65 3.47 -0.80 -24.77
CA ARG A 65 2.23 -0.29 -25.36
C ARG A 65 1.38 -1.38 -26.01
N ASP A 66 2.00 -2.33 -26.70
CA ASP A 66 1.28 -3.38 -27.43
C ASP A 66 0.55 -4.35 -26.47
N SER A 67 1.10 -4.57 -25.28
CA SER A 67 0.45 -5.35 -24.22
C SER A 67 -0.36 -4.48 -23.25
N GLY A 68 -0.36 -3.17 -23.42
CA GLY A 68 -1.12 -2.25 -22.59
C GLY A 68 -0.62 -2.12 -21.15
N VAL A 69 0.67 -2.37 -20.89
CA VAL A 69 1.21 -2.41 -19.52
C VAL A 69 2.17 -1.25 -19.27
N ILE A 70 1.95 -0.56 -18.14
CA ILE A 70 2.89 0.40 -17.57
C ILE A 70 3.17 -0.04 -16.14
N ALA A 71 4.44 -0.23 -15.78
CA ALA A 71 4.86 -0.52 -14.42
C ALA A 71 5.76 0.62 -13.89
N SER A 72 5.48 1.11 -12.69
CA SER A 72 6.31 2.10 -12.03
C SER A 72 7.45 1.45 -11.26
N GLU A 73 8.49 2.22 -11.00
CA GLU A 73 9.39 1.94 -9.89
C GLU A 73 8.68 2.14 -8.54
N ALA A 74 9.30 1.68 -7.46
CA ALA A 74 8.76 1.90 -6.13
C ALA A 74 8.99 3.36 -5.71
N VAL A 75 7.92 4.01 -5.23
CA VAL A 75 7.92 5.40 -4.80
C VAL A 75 7.65 5.45 -3.30
N PRO A 76 8.46 6.19 -2.51
CA PRO A 76 8.19 6.36 -1.08
C PRO A 76 7.00 7.30 -0.86
N THR A 77 6.14 6.93 0.09
CA THR A 77 5.05 7.79 0.58
C THR A 77 4.77 7.49 2.05
N THR A 78 3.86 8.22 2.66
CA THR A 78 3.47 8.02 4.05
C THR A 78 2.21 7.15 4.18
N ILE A 79 2.15 6.35 5.25
CA ILE A 79 0.95 5.61 5.64
C ILE A 79 -0.13 6.61 6.08
N GLY A 80 -1.38 6.31 5.75
CA GLY A 80 -2.55 7.11 6.13
C GLY A 80 -3.34 7.59 4.93
N LEU A 81 -2.84 8.58 4.16
CA LEU A 81 -3.62 9.16 3.06
C LEU A 81 -3.84 8.17 1.91
N TYR A 82 -2.80 7.46 1.48
CA TYR A 82 -2.82 6.56 0.33
C TYR A 82 -2.69 5.08 0.69
N ALA A 83 -2.23 4.78 1.92
CA ALA A 83 -1.97 3.42 2.37
C ALA A 83 -2.57 3.14 3.75
N ASN A 84 -3.10 1.93 3.91
CA ASN A 84 -3.49 1.36 5.19
C ASN A 84 -2.63 0.12 5.44
N CYS A 85 -1.79 0.15 6.47
CA CYS A 85 -0.91 -0.97 6.84
C CYS A 85 -1.42 -1.75 8.06
N GLY A 86 -2.71 -1.64 8.39
CA GLY A 86 -3.32 -2.34 9.51
C GLY A 86 -3.08 -1.65 10.85
N ARG A 87 -3.25 -2.42 11.94
CA ARG A 87 -3.17 -1.89 13.31
C ARG A 87 -2.59 -2.91 14.29
N PHE A 88 -2.02 -2.41 15.37
CA PHE A 88 -1.66 -3.20 16.56
C PHE A 88 -2.64 -2.88 17.69
N GLY A 89 -3.56 -3.83 17.98
CA GLY A 89 -4.72 -3.53 18.84
C GLY A 89 -5.56 -2.40 18.21
N ASP A 90 -5.73 -1.29 18.95
CA ASP A 90 -6.53 -0.14 18.48
C ASP A 90 -5.70 0.95 17.79
N THR A 91 -4.38 0.80 17.73
CA THR A 91 -3.48 1.81 17.16
C THR A 91 -3.15 1.49 15.71
N GLN A 92 -3.47 2.40 14.81
CA GLN A 92 -3.10 2.30 13.39
C GLN A 92 -1.57 2.28 13.23
N VAL A 93 -1.11 1.57 12.21
CA VAL A 93 0.30 1.61 11.79
C VAL A 93 0.57 2.94 11.10
N GLU A 94 1.61 3.64 11.56
CA GLU A 94 2.06 4.91 11.00
C GLU A 94 3.53 4.79 10.59
N GLY A 95 3.95 5.55 9.58
CA GLY A 95 5.31 5.58 9.08
C GLY A 95 5.39 5.66 7.56
N ASP A 96 6.42 5.04 6.99
CA ASP A 96 6.72 5.11 5.56
C ASP A 96 6.34 3.82 4.85
N VAL A 97 5.93 3.95 3.61
CA VAL A 97 5.53 2.86 2.72
C VAL A 97 6.14 3.05 1.33
N GLN A 98 6.60 1.96 0.74
CA GLN A 98 6.99 1.90 -0.67
C GLN A 98 5.79 1.43 -1.50
N VAL A 99 5.49 2.17 -2.55
CA VAL A 99 4.35 1.93 -3.44
C VAL A 99 4.86 1.67 -4.84
N ALA A 100 4.39 0.60 -5.48
CA ALA A 100 4.61 0.33 -6.89
C ALA A 100 3.27 0.10 -7.59
N TYR A 101 3.13 0.66 -8.77
CA TYR A 101 1.92 0.58 -9.58
C TYR A 101 2.15 -0.28 -10.81
N THR A 102 1.16 -1.10 -11.15
CA THR A 102 1.09 -1.76 -12.46
C THR A 102 -0.26 -1.40 -13.07
N ILE A 103 -0.22 -0.64 -14.16
CA ILE A 103 -1.40 -0.16 -14.86
C ILE A 103 -1.58 -1.01 -16.11
N PHE A 104 -2.77 -1.52 -16.30
CA PHE A 104 -3.17 -2.27 -17.49
C PHE A 104 -4.25 -1.49 -18.24
N VAL A 105 -4.01 -1.26 -19.52
CA VAL A 105 -4.87 -0.49 -20.44
C VAL A 105 -5.34 -1.41 -21.55
N GLN A 106 -6.64 -1.49 -21.78
CA GLN A 106 -7.25 -2.37 -22.76
C GLN A 106 -8.34 -1.63 -23.55
N ALA A 107 -8.28 -1.70 -24.87
CA ALA A 107 -9.36 -1.26 -25.72
C ALA A 107 -10.60 -2.15 -25.49
N VAL A 108 -11.73 -1.54 -25.18
CA VAL A 108 -13.04 -2.20 -25.05
C VAL A 108 -13.83 -2.05 -26.36
N SER A 109 -13.72 -0.90 -27.00
CA SER A 109 -14.24 -0.56 -28.31
C SER A 109 -13.37 0.52 -28.96
N GLU A 110 -13.71 0.95 -30.16
CA GLU A 110 -13.02 2.06 -30.84
C GLU A 110 -13.05 3.38 -30.04
N THR A 111 -14.09 3.57 -29.21
CA THR A 111 -14.34 4.80 -28.44
C THR A 111 -14.25 4.63 -26.93
N ARG A 112 -13.90 3.42 -26.44
CA ARG A 112 -13.88 3.14 -25.02
C ARG A 112 -12.67 2.28 -24.62
N THR A 113 -12.04 2.67 -23.53
CA THR A 113 -10.83 2.02 -23.00
C THR A 113 -11.03 1.69 -21.52
N ALA A 114 -10.72 0.46 -21.14
CA ALA A 114 -10.65 0.06 -19.74
C ALA A 114 -9.22 0.31 -19.20
N VAL A 115 -9.16 0.84 -17.99
CA VAL A 115 -7.92 1.03 -17.23
C VAL A 115 -8.05 0.30 -15.92
N GLN A 116 -7.05 -0.54 -15.60
CA GLN A 116 -6.93 -1.20 -14.31
C GLN A 116 -5.62 -0.76 -13.65
N VAL A 117 -5.68 -0.36 -12.40
CA VAL A 117 -4.51 -0.01 -11.59
C VAL A 117 -4.37 -1.04 -10.47
N ASN A 118 -3.25 -1.76 -10.49
CA ASN A 118 -2.84 -2.68 -9.43
C ASN A 118 -1.78 -1.98 -8.59
N THR A 119 -2.05 -1.82 -7.31
CA THR A 119 -1.16 -1.13 -6.38
C THR A 119 -0.57 -2.13 -5.40
N ARG A 120 0.76 -2.14 -5.28
CA ARG A 120 1.47 -2.94 -4.30
C ARG A 120 2.20 -2.04 -3.33
N MET A 121 1.89 -2.18 -2.04
CA MET A 121 2.43 -1.35 -0.98
C MET A 121 3.08 -2.19 0.11
N ARG A 122 4.26 -1.74 0.59
CA ARG A 122 4.98 -2.37 1.71
C ARG A 122 5.55 -1.31 2.63
N SER A 123 5.25 -1.41 3.93
CA SER A 123 5.88 -0.56 4.93
C SER A 123 7.32 -1.00 5.19
N GLU A 124 8.20 -0.05 5.44
CA GLU A 124 9.60 -0.31 5.81
C GLU A 124 9.90 0.22 7.21
N ASN A 125 9.56 1.49 7.44
CA ASN A 125 9.76 2.16 8.73
C ASN A 125 8.40 2.47 9.32
N TYR A 126 8.05 1.82 10.44
CA TYR A 126 6.75 2.06 11.07
C TYR A 126 6.79 2.00 12.60
N ALA A 127 5.84 2.69 13.23
CA ALA A 127 5.61 2.65 14.66
C ALA A 127 4.64 1.53 15.05
N ARG A 128 4.87 0.96 16.25
CA ARG A 128 3.90 0.10 16.93
C ARG A 128 3.39 0.86 18.16
N GLY A 129 2.17 1.35 18.08
CA GLY A 129 1.61 2.22 19.11
C GLY A 129 2.27 3.60 19.12
N SER A 130 2.44 4.22 20.29
CA SER A 130 2.99 5.58 20.49
C SER A 130 4.52 5.68 20.30
N GLY A 131 5.17 4.61 19.85
CA GLY A 131 6.62 4.63 19.63
C GLY A 131 7.01 5.35 18.34
N LYS A 132 8.33 5.66 18.20
CA LYS A 132 8.88 6.21 16.95
C LYS A 132 8.89 5.15 15.84
N ALA A 133 8.69 5.58 14.60
CA ALA A 133 8.89 4.73 13.43
C ALA A 133 10.37 4.30 13.35
N ARG A 134 10.62 3.03 13.01
CA ARG A 134 11.94 2.45 12.82
C ARG A 134 11.87 1.28 11.83
N PRO A 135 13.01 0.86 11.25
CA PRO A 135 13.07 -0.31 10.37
C PRO A 135 12.51 -1.56 11.07
N ARG A 136 11.65 -2.29 10.38
CA ARG A 136 10.99 -3.51 10.86
C ARG A 136 10.74 -4.44 9.69
N PRO A 137 10.42 -5.73 9.93
CA PRO A 137 9.94 -6.62 8.88
C PRO A 137 8.75 -5.99 8.14
N PRO A 138 8.76 -5.99 6.79
CA PRO A 138 7.75 -5.29 5.99
C PRO A 138 6.33 -5.85 6.24
N LEU A 139 5.37 -4.94 6.34
CA LEU A 139 3.94 -5.28 6.35
C LEU A 139 3.37 -5.04 4.94
N ALA A 140 2.49 -5.93 4.50
CA ALA A 140 1.66 -5.67 3.35
C ALA A 140 0.61 -4.61 3.69
N CYS A 141 0.48 -3.60 2.84
CA CYS A 141 -0.46 -2.51 3.02
C CYS A 141 -1.50 -2.50 1.90
N ALA A 142 -2.71 -2.05 2.22
CA ALA A 142 -3.79 -1.86 1.28
C ALA A 142 -3.76 -0.43 0.73
N SER A 143 -4.05 -0.25 -0.57
CA SER A 143 -4.36 1.07 -1.11
C SER A 143 -5.69 1.58 -0.56
N THR A 144 -5.79 2.89 -0.33
CA THR A 144 -7.06 3.55 -0.01
C THR A 144 -7.89 3.87 -1.27
N GLY A 145 -7.35 3.65 -2.47
CA GLY A 145 -7.97 3.99 -3.76
C GLY A 145 -7.83 5.46 -4.17
N ARG A 146 -7.36 6.32 -3.27
CA ARG A 146 -7.28 7.78 -3.53
C ARG A 146 -6.30 8.15 -4.64
N TRP A 147 -5.14 7.51 -4.66
CA TRP A 147 -4.15 7.81 -5.68
C TRP A 147 -4.65 7.36 -7.05
N GLU A 148 -5.21 6.17 -7.12
CA GLU A 148 -5.77 5.59 -8.35
C GLU A 148 -6.88 6.48 -8.92
N ALA A 149 -7.78 6.96 -8.06
CA ALA A 149 -8.84 7.90 -8.46
C ALA A 149 -8.26 9.23 -8.96
N ASN A 150 -7.31 9.83 -8.24
CA ASN A 150 -6.67 11.09 -8.63
C ASN A 150 -5.93 10.98 -9.97
N LEU A 151 -5.21 9.86 -10.19
CA LEU A 151 -4.55 9.59 -11.46
C LEU A 151 -5.56 9.59 -12.62
N LEU A 152 -6.68 8.86 -12.47
CA LEU A 152 -7.68 8.79 -13.54
C LEU A 152 -8.45 10.09 -13.72
N ASP A 153 -8.62 10.90 -12.67
CA ASP A 153 -9.12 12.27 -12.79
C ASP A 153 -8.19 13.16 -13.62
N THR A 154 -6.88 13.05 -13.39
CA THR A 154 -5.86 13.76 -14.19
C THR A 154 -5.91 13.30 -15.65
N VAL A 155 -6.03 11.99 -15.89
CA VAL A 155 -6.19 11.45 -17.25
C VAL A 155 -7.42 12.05 -17.95
N ARG A 156 -8.58 12.08 -17.28
CA ARG A 156 -9.80 12.68 -17.84
C ARG A 156 -9.63 14.19 -18.11
N ALA A 157 -8.92 14.90 -17.23
CA ALA A 157 -8.64 16.33 -17.46
C ALA A 157 -7.77 16.54 -18.71
N LEU A 158 -6.78 15.67 -18.93
CA LEU A 158 -5.91 15.72 -20.12
C LEU A 158 -6.64 15.35 -21.42
N LEU A 159 -7.65 14.48 -21.36
CA LEU A 159 -8.46 14.09 -22.52
C LEU A 159 -9.44 15.18 -22.97
N ARG A 160 -9.74 16.17 -22.11
CA ARG A 160 -10.62 17.32 -22.44
C ARG A 160 -9.88 18.50 -23.07
N GLN A 161 -8.55 18.47 -23.12
CA GLN A 161 -7.70 19.51 -23.73
C GLN A 161 -7.51 19.26 -25.21
#